data_c4e964b4868497d6dc1272cdd8b3d286
#
_entry.id   c4e964b4868497d6dc1272cdd8b3d286
#
_cell.length_a   1.000
_cell.length_b   1.000
_cell.length_c   1.000
_cell.angle_alpha   90.00
_cell.angle_beta   90.00
_cell.angle_gamma   90.00
#
_symmetry.space_group_name_H-M   'P 1'
#
loop_
_entity.id
_entity.type
_entity.pdbx_description
1 polymer ?
#
loop_
_entity_poly.entity_id
_entity_poly.type
_entity_poly.pdbx_seq_one_letter_code
_entity_poly.pdbx_strand_id
1 'polypeptide(L)'
;MATAQTVAIPVVDPYGSVFRLLRSVELPFSLFRVEDASEVEADAPFAILSSYGKADAAVVEELSDRVPTVVYAVQVRANEPAPLMRAMAYVSDRMPVGLIRDVITAAVERASKP
;
A
#
# COMPACT_ATOMS: atom_id res chain seq x y z
N MET A 1 11.02 29.02 -5.78
CA MET A 1 11.31 27.81 -5.05
C MET A 1 10.17 26.83 -5.16
N ALA A 2 10.48 25.66 -5.60
CA ALA A 2 9.48 24.65 -5.69
C ALA A 2 9.12 24.19 -4.29
N THR A 3 7.90 24.36 -3.91
CA THR A 3 7.40 23.70 -2.73
C THR A 3 7.49 22.22 -2.98
N ALA A 4 8.10 21.52 -2.09
CA ALA A 4 8.07 20.08 -2.13
C ALA A 4 6.60 19.68 -2.20
N GLN A 5 6.19 19.18 -3.33
CA GLN A 5 4.84 18.66 -3.43
C GLN A 5 4.75 17.42 -2.58
N THR A 6 3.98 17.52 -1.54
CA THR A 6 3.72 16.37 -0.71
C THR A 6 2.83 15.43 -1.49
N VAL A 7 3.38 14.32 -1.91
CA VAL A 7 2.59 13.29 -2.59
C VAL A 7 1.69 12.65 -1.56
N ALA A 8 0.41 12.63 -1.85
CA ALA A 8 -0.58 12.00 -0.98
C ALA A 8 -0.90 10.62 -1.53
N ILE A 9 -0.70 9.60 -0.71
CA ILE A 9 -0.89 8.21 -1.10
C ILE A 9 -2.16 7.67 -0.43
N PRO A 10 -3.12 7.18 -1.19
CA PRO A 10 -4.30 6.56 -0.60
C PRO A 10 -3.97 5.20 0.00
N VAL A 11 -4.49 4.96 1.20
CA VAL A 11 -4.40 3.68 1.87
C VAL A 11 -5.81 3.11 1.93
N VAL A 12 -6.05 2.02 1.22
CA VAL A 12 -7.34 1.36 1.24
C VAL A 12 -7.39 0.50 2.49
N ASP A 13 -8.14 0.95 3.48
CA ASP A 13 -8.18 0.29 4.78
C ASP A 13 -9.54 0.52 5.45
N PRO A 14 -10.46 -0.44 5.29
CA PRO A 14 -11.80 -0.28 5.84
C PRO A 14 -11.84 -0.21 7.35
N TYR A 15 -10.85 -0.77 8.03
CA TYR A 15 -10.83 -0.81 9.49
C TYR A 15 -9.96 0.27 10.12
N GLY A 16 -9.05 0.87 9.36
CA GLY A 16 -8.22 1.95 9.85
C GLY A 16 -6.96 1.53 10.60
N SER A 17 -6.79 0.24 10.89
CA SER A 17 -5.64 -0.20 11.69
C SER A 17 -4.33 -0.14 10.91
N VAL A 18 -4.34 -0.49 9.65
CA VAL A 18 -3.15 -0.40 8.79
C VAL A 18 -2.77 1.06 8.58
N PHE A 19 -3.76 1.90 8.32
CA PHE A 19 -3.51 3.34 8.15
C PHE A 19 -2.88 3.94 9.40
N ARG A 20 -3.40 3.58 10.58
CA ARG A 20 -2.86 4.08 11.84
C ARG A 20 -1.42 3.63 12.04
N LEU A 21 -1.13 2.36 11.73
CA LEU A 21 0.22 1.84 11.84
C LEU A 21 1.17 2.57 10.90
N LEU A 22 0.76 2.74 9.65
CA LEU A 22 1.62 3.38 8.64
C LEU A 22 1.87 4.85 8.96
N ARG A 23 0.93 5.52 9.62
CA ARG A 23 1.15 6.90 10.06
C ARG A 23 2.22 7.01 11.12
N SER A 24 2.47 5.94 11.87
CA SER A 24 3.54 5.94 12.87
C SER A 24 4.90 5.60 12.26
N VAL A 25 4.92 5.15 11.02
CA VAL A 25 6.15 4.90 10.27
C VAL A 25 6.56 6.18 9.59
N GLU A 26 7.85 6.53 9.69
CA GLU A 26 8.35 7.74 9.06
C GLU A 26 8.51 7.52 7.56
N LEU A 27 7.46 7.85 6.81
CA LEU A 27 7.48 7.78 5.37
C LEU A 27 7.67 9.16 4.77
N PRO A 28 8.35 9.27 3.62
CA PRO A 28 8.65 10.58 3.02
C PRO A 28 7.47 11.17 2.23
N PHE A 29 6.25 10.72 2.51
CA PHE A 29 5.05 11.20 1.83
C PHE A 29 3.86 11.14 2.78
N SER A 30 2.79 11.82 2.42
CA SER A 30 1.57 11.84 3.21
C SER A 30 0.67 10.65 2.86
N LEU A 31 -0.11 10.23 3.83
CA LEU A 31 -1.09 9.15 3.63
C LEU A 31 -2.49 9.68 3.93
N PHE A 32 -3.47 9.14 3.23
CA PHE A 32 -4.86 9.36 3.60
C PHE A 32 -5.63 8.05 3.43
N ARG A 33 -6.65 7.86 4.25
CA ARG A 33 -7.39 6.60 4.26
C ARG A 33 -8.61 6.69 3.36
N VAL A 34 -8.84 5.62 2.60
CA VAL A 34 -10.10 5.40 1.90
C VAL A 34 -10.64 4.05 2.36
N GLU A 35 -11.95 3.87 2.28
CA GLU A 35 -12.56 2.65 2.78
C GLU A 35 -12.61 1.54 1.74
N ASP A 36 -12.62 1.91 0.47
CA ASP A 36 -12.79 0.94 -0.60
C ASP A 36 -11.88 1.27 -1.77
N ALA A 37 -11.44 0.23 -2.48
CA ALA A 37 -10.53 0.41 -3.62
C ALA A 37 -11.16 1.26 -4.73
N SER A 38 -12.48 1.26 -4.85
CA SER A 38 -13.16 2.09 -5.84
C SER A 38 -12.99 3.59 -5.60
N GLU A 39 -12.62 3.97 -4.38
CA GLU A 39 -12.37 5.38 -4.04
C GLU A 39 -11.00 5.86 -4.47
N VAL A 40 -10.13 4.96 -4.91
CA VAL A 40 -8.79 5.34 -5.39
C VAL A 40 -8.95 5.86 -6.81
N GLU A 41 -8.52 7.11 -7.02
CA GLU A 41 -8.65 7.73 -8.34
C GLU A 41 -7.67 7.12 -9.33
N ALA A 42 -8.08 7.07 -10.60
CA ALA A 42 -7.26 6.43 -11.64
C ALA A 42 -5.93 7.15 -11.86
N ASP A 43 -5.86 8.43 -11.52
CA ASP A 43 -4.63 9.21 -11.67
C ASP A 43 -3.80 9.25 -10.38
N ALA A 44 -4.17 8.49 -9.37
CA ALA A 44 -3.35 8.40 -8.17
C ALA A 44 -1.97 7.85 -8.54
N PRO A 45 -0.89 8.44 -7.99
CA PRO A 45 0.46 7.98 -8.35
C PRO A 45 0.80 6.61 -7.77
N PHE A 46 0.11 6.21 -6.71
CA PHE A 46 0.44 5.01 -5.98
C PHE A 46 -0.70 4.69 -5.01
N ALA A 47 -0.81 3.46 -4.56
CA ALA A 47 -1.79 3.07 -3.56
C ALA A 47 -1.24 1.98 -2.66
N ILE A 48 -1.71 1.96 -1.42
CA ILE A 48 -1.42 0.89 -0.48
C ILE A 48 -2.76 0.22 -0.18
N LEU A 49 -2.83 -1.08 -0.38
CA LEU A 49 -4.06 -1.85 -0.19
C LEU A 49 -3.89 -2.78 1.01
N SER A 50 -4.68 -2.57 2.05
CA SER A 50 -4.69 -3.48 3.18
C SER A 50 -5.48 -4.74 2.81
N SER A 51 -4.98 -5.88 3.27
CA SER A 51 -5.64 -7.16 3.06
C SER A 51 -5.76 -7.85 4.41
N TYR A 52 -6.97 -8.10 4.85
CA TYR A 52 -7.25 -8.75 6.12
C TYR A 52 -7.64 -10.20 5.87
N GLY A 53 -6.85 -11.12 6.43
CA GLY A 53 -7.10 -12.54 6.25
C GLY A 53 -6.77 -12.99 4.84
N LYS A 54 -7.71 -13.63 4.17
CA LYS A 54 -7.48 -14.07 2.80
C LYS A 54 -7.43 -12.84 1.91
N ALA A 55 -6.32 -12.68 1.22
CA ALA A 55 -6.21 -11.61 0.27
C ALA A 55 -7.31 -11.74 -0.77
N ASP A 56 -8.01 -10.66 -0.99
CA ASP A 56 -8.98 -10.63 -2.06
C ASP A 56 -8.22 -10.41 -3.36
N ALA A 57 -7.87 -11.51 -4.00
CA ALA A 57 -7.04 -11.47 -5.20
C ALA A 57 -7.66 -10.63 -6.31
N ALA A 58 -8.99 -10.64 -6.40
CA ALA A 58 -9.67 -9.84 -7.41
C ALA A 58 -9.50 -8.35 -7.16
N VAL A 59 -9.54 -7.92 -5.91
CA VAL A 59 -9.35 -6.51 -5.57
C VAL A 59 -7.90 -6.10 -5.82
N VAL A 60 -6.94 -6.94 -5.44
CA VAL A 60 -5.52 -6.66 -5.69
C VAL A 60 -5.27 -6.49 -7.18
N GLU A 61 -5.79 -7.38 -7.99
CA GLU A 61 -5.58 -7.35 -9.43
C GLU A 61 -6.24 -6.12 -10.06
N GLU A 62 -7.47 -5.83 -9.69
CA GLU A 62 -8.21 -4.71 -10.23
C GLU A 62 -7.54 -3.39 -9.88
N LEU A 63 -7.15 -3.20 -8.63
CA LEU A 63 -6.49 -1.96 -8.23
C LEU A 63 -5.12 -1.83 -8.87
N SER A 64 -4.36 -2.92 -8.93
CA SER A 64 -3.02 -2.91 -9.52
C SER A 64 -3.04 -2.61 -11.01
N ASP A 65 -4.13 -2.95 -11.70
CA ASP A 65 -4.29 -2.60 -13.11
C ASP A 65 -4.48 -1.11 -13.33
N ARG A 66 -5.02 -0.41 -12.34
CA ARG A 66 -5.29 1.02 -12.44
C ARG A 66 -4.18 1.88 -11.86
N VAL A 67 -3.56 1.43 -10.78
CA VAL A 67 -2.63 2.24 -9.98
C VAL A 67 -1.52 1.32 -9.48
N PRO A 68 -0.25 1.76 -9.50
CA PRO A 68 0.81 0.99 -8.85
C PRO A 68 0.46 0.77 -7.38
N THR A 69 0.49 -0.47 -6.92
CA THR A 69 -0.06 -0.84 -5.63
C THR A 69 0.90 -1.71 -4.83
N VAL A 70 1.01 -1.40 -3.53
CA VAL A 70 1.65 -2.28 -2.55
C VAL A 70 0.56 -2.91 -1.70
N VAL A 71 0.64 -4.21 -1.47
CA VAL A 71 -0.29 -4.91 -0.60
C VAL A 71 0.29 -4.98 0.80
N TYR A 72 -0.50 -4.54 1.79
CA TYR A 72 -0.17 -4.70 3.20
C TYR A 72 -1.07 -5.79 3.77
N ALA A 73 -0.51 -6.95 4.05
CA ALA A 73 -1.27 -8.08 4.56
C ALA A 73 -1.28 -8.11 6.08
N VAL A 74 -2.45 -8.28 6.65
CA VAL A 74 -2.66 -8.34 8.08
C VAL A 74 -3.04 -9.77 8.46
N GLN A 75 -2.51 -10.26 9.57
CA GLN A 75 -2.80 -11.59 10.12
C GLN A 75 -2.42 -12.71 9.15
N VAL A 76 -1.27 -12.55 8.51
CA VAL A 76 -0.77 -13.56 7.58
C VAL A 76 -0.36 -14.82 8.34
N ARG A 77 -0.83 -15.96 7.87
CA ARG A 77 -0.40 -17.25 8.43
C ARG A 77 0.89 -17.68 7.75
N ALA A 78 1.71 -18.43 8.49
CA ALA A 78 3.04 -18.77 8.02
C ALA A 78 3.04 -19.55 6.70
N ASN A 79 1.99 -20.30 6.43
CA ASN A 79 1.90 -21.13 5.23
C ASN A 79 0.95 -20.59 4.16
N GLU A 80 0.47 -19.37 4.32
CA GLU A 80 -0.37 -18.78 3.28
C GLU A 80 0.50 -18.20 2.17
N PRO A 81 0.17 -18.48 0.91
CA PRO A 81 0.90 -17.87 -0.18
C PRO A 81 0.61 -16.38 -0.25
N ALA A 82 1.64 -15.60 -0.56
CA ALA A 82 1.47 -14.17 -0.73
C ALA A 82 0.68 -13.89 -1.99
N PRO A 83 -0.25 -12.90 -1.95
CA PRO A 83 -0.98 -12.52 -3.15
C PRO A 83 -0.10 -11.61 -4.03
N LEU A 84 0.88 -12.20 -4.69
CA LEU A 84 1.91 -11.45 -5.41
C LEU A 84 1.51 -11.00 -6.80
N MET A 85 0.36 -11.31 -7.22
CA MET A 85 -0.12 -11.14 -8.58
C MET A 85 0.47 -9.95 -9.34
N ARG A 86 -0.21 -8.81 -9.35
CA ARG A 86 0.28 -7.63 -10.07
C ARG A 86 0.77 -6.52 -9.15
N ALA A 87 0.75 -6.76 -7.85
CA ALA A 87 1.23 -5.76 -6.91
C ALA A 87 2.71 -5.53 -7.10
N MET A 88 3.15 -4.29 -6.93
CA MET A 88 4.56 -3.94 -7.02
C MET A 88 5.37 -4.53 -5.90
N ALA A 89 4.77 -4.64 -4.73
CA ALA A 89 5.45 -5.17 -3.56
C ALA A 89 4.42 -5.69 -2.56
N TYR A 90 4.91 -6.47 -1.63
CA TYR A 90 4.10 -7.10 -0.61
C TYR A 90 4.79 -6.90 0.73
N VAL A 91 4.07 -6.36 1.69
CA VAL A 91 4.53 -6.27 3.07
C VAL A 91 3.48 -6.90 3.98
N SER A 92 3.86 -7.22 5.19
CA SER A 92 2.93 -7.82 6.13
C SER A 92 3.22 -7.34 7.54
N ASP A 93 2.25 -7.57 8.42
CA ASP A 93 2.38 -7.23 9.83
C ASP A 93 3.43 -8.09 10.55
N ARG A 94 3.97 -9.09 9.88
CA ARG A 94 5.04 -9.93 10.44
C ARG A 94 6.43 -9.37 10.16
N MET A 95 6.52 -8.35 9.32
CA MET A 95 7.79 -7.72 9.00
C MET A 95 8.16 -6.66 10.04
N PRO A 96 9.46 -6.47 10.32
CA PRO A 96 9.89 -5.34 11.14
C PRO A 96 9.46 -4.01 10.51
N VAL A 97 9.16 -3.03 11.35
CA VAL A 97 8.68 -1.71 10.89
C VAL A 97 9.67 -1.07 9.92
N GLY A 98 10.97 -1.16 10.23
CA GLY A 98 11.99 -0.60 9.33
C GLY A 98 11.99 -1.21 7.95
N LEU A 99 11.73 -2.51 7.86
CA LEU A 99 11.65 -3.19 6.56
C LEU A 99 10.39 -2.77 5.82
N ILE A 100 9.26 -2.64 6.52
CA ILE A 100 8.03 -2.15 5.90
C ILE A 100 8.27 -0.77 5.29
N ARG A 101 8.90 0.13 6.05
CA ARG A 101 9.22 1.46 5.56
C ARG A 101 10.08 1.40 4.30
N ASP A 102 11.11 0.58 4.33
CA ASP A 102 12.06 0.51 3.21
C ASP A 102 11.40 -0.06 1.95
N VAL A 103 10.57 -1.08 2.10
CA VAL A 103 9.88 -1.69 0.96
C VAL A 103 8.89 -0.69 0.34
N ILE A 104 8.11 -0.02 1.16
CA ILE A 104 7.13 0.96 0.66
C ILE A 104 7.84 2.12 -0.01
N THR A 105 8.89 2.65 0.62
CA THR A 105 9.64 3.78 0.06
C THR A 105 10.24 3.41 -1.29
N ALA A 106 10.85 2.24 -1.40
CA ALA A 106 11.44 1.78 -2.65
C ALA A 106 10.37 1.60 -3.74
N ALA A 107 9.21 1.08 -3.37
CA ALA A 107 8.12 0.90 -4.33
C ALA A 107 7.61 2.23 -4.86
N VAL A 108 7.44 3.22 -3.98
CA VAL A 108 7.00 4.55 -4.40
C VAL A 108 8.03 5.20 -5.31
N GLU A 109 9.31 5.08 -4.97
CA GLU A 109 10.37 5.62 -5.83
C GLU A 109 10.36 4.97 -7.21
N ARG A 110 10.18 3.66 -7.26
CA ARG A 110 10.11 2.95 -8.53
C ARG A 110 8.91 3.37 -9.35
N ALA A 111 7.76 3.55 -8.70
CA ALA A 111 6.54 3.97 -9.39
C ALA A 111 6.64 5.40 -9.92
N SER A 112 7.48 6.25 -9.29
CA SER A 112 7.65 7.63 -9.69
C SER A 112 8.59 7.81 -10.87
N LYS A 113 9.35 6.79 -11.23
CA LYS A 113 10.26 6.86 -12.36
C LYS A 113 9.53 6.56 -13.66
N PRO A 114 9.79 7.32 -14.71
CA PRO A 114 9.18 7.04 -16.02
C PRO A 114 9.68 5.74 -16.62
#